data_c0d77d4ccb5dfc4182046121cf17642d
#
_entry.id   c0d77d4ccb5dfc4182046121cf17642d
#
_cell.length_a   1.000
_cell.length_b   1.000
_cell.length_c   1.000
_cell.angle_alpha   90.00
_cell.angle_beta   90.00
_cell.angle_gamma   90.00
#
_symmetry.space_group_name_H-M   'P 1'
#
loop_
_entity.id
_entity.type
_entity.pdbx_description
1 polymer ?
#
loop_
_entity_poly.entity_id
_entity_poly.type
_entity_poly.pdbx_seq_one_letter_code
_entity_poly.pdbx_strand_id
1 'polypeptide(L)'
;MPLSKNLIQTCRTNQQISRYALSHRQLQRPQKRQFSRSSPVAASSVTGAAEAEVQAAQKYCSDLLLKYDRPSYTLSTFIPRNAQTFYIALRALNVSLSMIPDTTSSHTIGLMRLQFWRDAVAKTLSGSPPKEPIAILLASAMSDLNERTQGRARISKGWLNRMINAREQTLTNDPYTNIAALESYAESTYSTLLYLTLSALPMTSVTADHVASHIGKAAGIAAVLRGLPLVAFPAASSQRPDQAGSGMMAGGAKQGAVTLPLDVMAQAGVKEEDVFRLGAEAPGLRDAVFTVATRASDHLITVQQMLSNLRAGQDVGHEFEHEGEEGHQYDTDQDLSREQKNETPLDEVNRAFGVFMPAVGTRLWLDRLESVDFDIFRPELLRSDWKLPWKAYMSFTRKTL
;
A
#
# COMPACT_ATOMS: atom_id res chain seq x y z
N MET A 1 -7.61 -16.97 35.11
CA MET A 1 -6.84 -15.84 34.56
C MET A 1 -7.55 -15.33 33.34
N PRO A 2 -8.13 -14.11 33.31
CA PRO A 2 -9.01 -13.71 32.24
C PRO A 2 -8.45 -12.53 31.44
N LEU A 3 -7.43 -12.76 30.61
CA LEU A 3 -6.88 -11.71 29.71
C LEU A 3 -7.36 -11.83 28.25
N SER A 4 -8.00 -12.96 27.90
CA SER A 4 -8.46 -13.19 26.50
C SER A 4 -9.79 -12.49 26.14
N LYS A 5 -10.58 -12.06 27.13
CA LYS A 5 -11.93 -11.51 26.85
C LYS A 5 -11.97 -10.04 26.45
N ASN A 6 -10.97 -9.24 26.83
CA ASN A 6 -10.97 -7.81 26.55
C ASN A 6 -10.47 -7.41 25.14
N LEU A 7 -9.66 -8.25 24.50
CA LEU A 7 -9.22 -8.02 23.11
C LEU A 7 -10.34 -8.25 22.08
N ILE A 8 -11.27 -9.16 22.42
CA ILE A 8 -12.39 -9.50 21.54
C ILE A 8 -13.47 -8.41 21.55
N GLN A 9 -13.60 -7.67 22.64
CA GLN A 9 -14.67 -6.70 22.81
C GLN A 9 -14.41 -5.37 22.08
N THR A 10 -13.16 -4.97 21.88
CA THR A 10 -12.80 -3.76 21.12
C THR A 10 -12.95 -3.90 19.61
N CYS A 11 -12.92 -5.13 19.09
CA CYS A 11 -13.22 -5.39 17.67
C CYS A 11 -14.72 -5.45 17.33
N ARG A 12 -15.59 -5.64 18.34
CA ARG A 12 -17.05 -5.80 18.12
C ARG A 12 -17.81 -4.51 17.82
N THR A 13 -17.27 -3.35 18.13
CA THR A 13 -17.96 -2.07 17.95
C THR A 13 -17.91 -1.51 16.52
N ASN A 14 -17.15 -2.09 15.61
CA ASN A 14 -17.06 -1.61 14.22
C ASN A 14 -17.81 -2.46 13.17
N GLN A 15 -18.63 -3.44 13.59
CA GLN A 15 -19.34 -4.33 12.65
C GLN A 15 -20.83 -4.01 12.42
N GLN A 16 -21.34 -2.86 12.83
CA GLN A 16 -22.78 -2.56 12.72
C GLN A 16 -23.19 -1.59 11.61
N ILE A 17 -22.45 -1.45 10.52
CA ILE A 17 -22.96 -0.70 9.36
C ILE A 17 -22.76 -1.52 8.09
N SER A 18 -23.64 -2.46 7.83
CA SER A 18 -23.87 -2.98 6.48
C SER A 18 -25.29 -3.58 6.39
N ARG A 19 -26.30 -2.75 6.36
CA ARG A 19 -27.65 -3.14 5.90
C ARG A 19 -28.32 -1.91 5.31
N TYR A 20 -28.14 -1.66 4.04
CA TYR A 20 -29.11 -1.02 3.16
C TYR A 20 -28.80 -1.39 1.72
N ALA A 21 -29.47 -2.41 1.24
CA ALA A 21 -29.76 -2.59 -0.18
C ALA A 21 -31.00 -3.49 -0.29
N LEU A 22 -31.89 -3.06 -1.14
CA LEU A 22 -33.07 -3.76 -1.69
C LEU A 22 -34.41 -3.49 -0.98
N SER A 23 -35.15 -2.50 -1.52
CA SER A 23 -36.48 -2.74 -2.07
C SER A 23 -37.06 -1.44 -2.66
N HIS A 24 -37.20 -1.34 -3.95
CA HIS A 24 -38.26 -0.53 -4.56
C HIS A 24 -38.85 -1.28 -5.75
N ARG A 25 -40.06 -1.78 -5.53
CA ARG A 25 -40.96 -2.21 -6.59
C ARG A 25 -41.58 -0.98 -7.25
N GLN A 26 -41.59 -1.01 -8.56
CA GLN A 26 -42.20 -0.04 -9.46
C GLN A 26 -43.71 -0.10 -9.42
N LEU A 27 -44.34 1.06 -9.53
CA LEU A 27 -45.69 1.24 -10.09
C LEU A 27 -45.55 2.09 -11.33
N GLN A 28 -45.91 1.48 -12.49
CA GLN A 28 -45.95 2.13 -13.77
C GLN A 28 -47.27 2.92 -13.95
N ARG A 29 -47.18 4.13 -14.49
CA ARG A 29 -48.28 4.83 -15.15
C ARG A 29 -47.89 5.22 -16.58
N PRO A 30 -48.77 5.11 -17.58
CA PRO A 30 -48.44 5.36 -18.98
C PRO A 30 -48.48 6.86 -19.29
N GLN A 31 -47.46 7.37 -19.95
CA GLN A 31 -47.44 8.71 -20.53
C GLN A 31 -47.40 8.70 -22.07
N LYS A 32 -48.20 9.62 -22.61
CA LYS A 32 -48.49 9.84 -24.03
C LYS A 32 -47.23 10.25 -24.82
N ARG A 33 -47.08 9.71 -26.03
CA ARG A 33 -46.06 10.10 -27.00
C ARG A 33 -46.27 11.55 -27.46
N GLN A 34 -45.24 12.38 -27.27
CA GLN A 34 -45.04 13.59 -28.07
C GLN A 34 -43.76 13.42 -28.89
N PHE A 35 -43.92 13.55 -30.20
CA PHE A 35 -42.81 13.64 -31.16
C PHE A 35 -42.16 15.00 -31.00
N SER A 36 -40.91 15.06 -30.62
CA SER A 36 -40.10 16.25 -30.66
C SER A 36 -38.81 15.96 -31.44
N ARG A 37 -38.44 16.92 -32.25
CA ARG A 37 -37.37 16.90 -33.24
C ARG A 37 -36.00 16.57 -32.60
N SER A 38 -35.24 15.73 -33.27
CA SER A 38 -33.87 15.37 -32.98
C SER A 38 -32.93 16.57 -33.06
N SER A 39 -32.33 16.90 -31.91
CA SER A 39 -31.12 17.72 -31.81
C SER A 39 -29.92 16.83 -31.50
N PRO A 40 -28.70 17.14 -31.93
CA PRO A 40 -27.52 16.29 -31.71
C PRO A 40 -27.01 16.38 -30.27
N VAL A 41 -27.57 15.56 -29.38
CA VAL A 41 -27.24 15.52 -27.96
C VAL A 41 -26.38 14.28 -27.59
N ALA A 42 -26.05 13.43 -28.58
CA ALA A 42 -25.43 12.12 -28.27
C ALA A 42 -23.97 12.18 -27.84
N ALA A 43 -23.19 13.22 -28.17
CA ALA A 43 -21.77 13.29 -27.82
C ALA A 43 -21.53 13.79 -26.39
N SER A 44 -22.33 14.73 -25.88
CA SER A 44 -22.17 15.28 -24.53
C SER A 44 -22.65 14.34 -23.40
N SER A 45 -23.51 13.38 -23.72
CA SER A 45 -24.03 12.41 -22.76
C SER A 45 -23.05 11.25 -22.48
N VAL A 46 -22.24 10.88 -23.47
CA VAL A 46 -21.25 9.80 -23.34
C VAL A 46 -20.03 10.28 -22.53
N THR A 47 -19.56 11.50 -22.76
CA THR A 47 -18.46 12.10 -21.97
C THR A 47 -18.89 12.30 -20.52
N GLY A 48 -20.08 12.80 -20.25
CA GLY A 48 -20.59 12.95 -18.89
C GLY A 48 -20.78 11.63 -18.13
N ALA A 49 -21.12 10.54 -18.81
CA ALA A 49 -21.23 9.22 -18.19
C ALA A 49 -19.84 8.66 -17.82
N ALA A 50 -18.83 8.82 -18.68
CA ALA A 50 -17.46 8.40 -18.41
C ALA A 50 -16.84 9.21 -17.25
N GLU A 51 -17.06 10.51 -17.21
CA GLU A 51 -16.60 11.37 -16.11
C GLU A 51 -17.26 10.98 -14.78
N ALA A 52 -18.57 10.67 -14.77
CA ALA A 52 -19.26 10.20 -13.57
C ALA A 52 -18.71 8.86 -13.07
N GLU A 53 -18.34 7.94 -13.98
CA GLU A 53 -17.72 6.67 -13.64
C GLU A 53 -16.34 6.87 -12.98
N VAL A 54 -15.51 7.75 -13.53
CA VAL A 54 -14.20 8.10 -12.94
C VAL A 54 -14.36 8.76 -11.56
N GLN A 55 -15.33 9.67 -11.39
CA GLN A 55 -15.60 10.29 -10.09
C GLN A 55 -16.07 9.25 -9.05
N ALA A 56 -16.91 8.29 -9.44
CA ALA A 56 -17.34 7.19 -8.59
C ALA A 56 -16.13 6.29 -8.19
N ALA A 57 -15.26 6.01 -9.15
CA ALA A 57 -14.02 5.26 -8.93
C ALA A 57 -13.06 6.01 -7.99
N GLN A 58 -12.88 7.31 -8.15
CA GLN A 58 -12.09 8.17 -7.26
C GLN A 58 -12.60 8.12 -5.83
N LYS A 59 -13.92 8.25 -5.67
CA LYS A 59 -14.56 8.17 -4.35
C LYS A 59 -14.34 6.79 -3.73
N TYR A 60 -14.57 5.72 -4.47
CA TYR A 60 -14.36 4.34 -4.01
C TYR A 60 -12.92 4.13 -3.50
N CYS A 61 -11.91 4.52 -4.30
CA CYS A 61 -10.50 4.39 -3.92
C CYS A 61 -10.17 5.22 -2.67
N SER A 62 -10.69 6.44 -2.57
CA SER A 62 -10.51 7.30 -1.40
C SER A 62 -11.13 6.71 -0.14
N ASP A 63 -12.35 6.19 -0.23
CA ASP A 63 -13.06 5.54 0.89
C ASP A 63 -12.34 4.25 1.32
N LEU A 64 -11.78 3.49 0.35
CA LEU A 64 -10.96 2.30 0.61
C LEU A 64 -9.71 2.66 1.43
N LEU A 65 -8.99 3.72 1.04
CA LEU A 65 -7.82 4.20 1.77
C LEU A 65 -8.17 4.74 3.14
N LEU A 66 -9.24 5.53 3.27
CA LEU A 66 -9.71 6.02 4.57
C LEU A 66 -10.00 4.91 5.56
N LYS A 67 -10.50 3.77 5.06
CA LYS A 67 -10.87 2.62 5.87
C LYS A 67 -9.67 1.74 6.25
N TYR A 68 -8.77 1.47 5.31
CA TYR A 68 -7.74 0.43 5.46
C TYR A 68 -6.30 0.96 5.45
N ASP A 69 -6.05 2.14 4.85
CA ASP A 69 -4.72 2.79 4.79
C ASP A 69 -4.85 4.30 5.02
N ARG A 70 -5.44 4.66 6.15
CA ARG A 70 -5.64 6.07 6.53
C ARG A 70 -4.35 6.90 6.52
N PRO A 71 -3.17 6.38 6.92
CA PRO A 71 -1.92 7.12 6.79
C PRO A 71 -1.64 7.54 5.35
N SER A 72 -1.73 6.63 4.37
CA SER A 72 -1.50 6.97 2.96
C SER A 72 -2.54 7.95 2.42
N TYR A 73 -3.81 7.84 2.85
CA TYR A 73 -4.81 8.86 2.51
C TYR A 73 -4.42 10.24 3.02
N THR A 74 -4.00 10.34 4.28
CA THR A 74 -3.55 11.61 4.87
C THR A 74 -2.33 12.18 4.14
N LEU A 75 -1.36 11.32 3.80
CA LEU A 75 -0.13 11.71 3.11
C LEU A 75 -0.37 12.06 1.64
N SER A 76 -1.48 11.67 1.02
CA SER A 76 -1.82 12.05 -0.35
C SER A 76 -1.88 13.56 -0.57
N THR A 77 -2.12 14.34 0.49
CA THR A 77 -2.15 15.81 0.43
C THR A 77 -0.80 16.44 0.13
N PHE A 78 0.29 15.72 0.36
CA PHE A 78 1.66 16.17 0.08
C PHE A 78 2.15 15.75 -1.31
N ILE A 79 1.43 14.84 -1.97
CA ILE A 79 1.74 14.42 -3.34
C ILE A 79 1.41 15.57 -4.30
N PRO A 80 2.30 15.88 -5.27
CA PRO A 80 2.00 16.86 -6.29
C PRO A 80 0.65 16.59 -6.97
N ARG A 81 -0.15 17.65 -7.18
CA ARG A 81 -1.54 17.52 -7.67
C ARG A 81 -1.64 16.70 -8.95
N ASN A 82 -0.66 16.81 -9.81
CA ASN A 82 -0.58 16.09 -11.09
C ASN A 82 -0.34 14.57 -10.94
N ALA A 83 0.17 14.10 -9.81
CA ALA A 83 0.37 12.67 -9.52
C ALA A 83 -0.60 12.12 -8.46
N GLN A 84 -1.44 12.99 -7.86
CA GLN A 84 -2.27 12.62 -6.70
C GLN A 84 -3.31 11.54 -7.04
N THR A 85 -3.99 11.66 -8.18
CA THR A 85 -4.99 10.67 -8.62
C THR A 85 -4.33 9.32 -8.87
N PHE A 86 -3.15 9.32 -9.52
CA PHE A 86 -2.36 8.12 -9.73
C PHE A 86 -1.94 7.47 -8.40
N TYR A 87 -1.44 8.27 -7.46
CA TYR A 87 -1.07 7.81 -6.13
C TYR A 87 -2.26 7.14 -5.41
N ILE A 88 -3.45 7.74 -5.43
CA ILE A 88 -4.64 7.18 -4.79
C ILE A 88 -5.01 5.83 -5.42
N ALA A 89 -5.02 5.74 -6.76
CA ALA A 89 -5.32 4.50 -7.48
C ALA A 89 -4.30 3.40 -7.15
N LEU A 90 -3.00 3.75 -7.15
CA LEU A 90 -1.90 2.82 -6.84
C LEU A 90 -1.97 2.31 -5.39
N ARG A 91 -2.25 3.20 -4.43
CA ARG A 91 -2.43 2.80 -3.02
C ARG A 91 -3.67 1.95 -2.82
N ALA A 92 -4.77 2.23 -3.51
CA ALA A 92 -5.97 1.41 -3.49
C ALA A 92 -5.71 0.01 -4.06
N LEU A 93 -4.93 -0.10 -5.16
CA LEU A 93 -4.46 -1.38 -5.67
C LEU A 93 -3.66 -2.16 -4.62
N ASN A 94 -2.70 -1.51 -3.97
CA ASN A 94 -1.92 -2.15 -2.90
C ASN A 94 -2.79 -2.66 -1.75
N VAL A 95 -3.78 -1.88 -1.30
CA VAL A 95 -4.74 -2.33 -0.27
C VAL A 95 -5.49 -3.57 -0.74
N SER A 96 -6.01 -3.56 -1.98
CA SER A 96 -6.74 -4.71 -2.53
C SER A 96 -5.88 -5.96 -2.62
N LEU A 97 -4.60 -5.84 -3.02
CA LEU A 97 -3.67 -6.97 -3.07
C LEU A 97 -3.34 -7.48 -1.66
N SER A 98 -3.08 -6.58 -0.71
CA SER A 98 -2.70 -6.96 0.66
C SER A 98 -3.84 -7.65 1.43
N MET A 99 -5.09 -7.38 1.06
CA MET A 99 -6.27 -8.00 1.69
C MET A 99 -6.63 -9.38 1.13
N ILE A 100 -5.98 -9.83 0.06
CA ILE A 100 -6.32 -11.13 -0.56
C ILE A 100 -6.19 -12.29 0.44
N PRO A 101 -5.09 -12.42 1.21
CA PRO A 101 -4.96 -13.50 2.18
C PRO A 101 -6.13 -13.53 3.18
N ASP A 102 -6.61 -12.35 3.62
CA ASP A 102 -7.64 -12.23 4.65
C ASP A 102 -9.06 -12.46 4.12
N THR A 103 -9.28 -12.12 2.85
CA THR A 103 -10.62 -12.12 2.23
C THR A 103 -10.92 -13.37 1.40
N THR A 104 -9.98 -14.30 1.31
CA THR A 104 -10.15 -15.56 0.58
C THR A 104 -10.22 -16.75 1.53
N SER A 105 -11.08 -17.71 1.19
CA SER A 105 -11.29 -18.92 1.99
C SER A 105 -10.28 -20.03 1.69
N SER A 106 -9.56 -19.97 0.57
CA SER A 106 -8.55 -20.95 0.19
C SER A 106 -7.43 -20.30 -0.61
N HIS A 107 -6.27 -20.94 -0.61
CA HIS A 107 -5.09 -20.54 -1.39
C HIS A 107 -5.41 -20.43 -2.89
N THR A 108 -6.15 -21.39 -3.46
CA THR A 108 -6.53 -21.38 -4.88
C THR A 108 -7.36 -20.15 -5.23
N ILE A 109 -8.31 -19.74 -4.39
CA ILE A 109 -9.10 -18.53 -4.62
C ILE A 109 -8.20 -17.28 -4.52
N GLY A 110 -7.23 -17.29 -3.61
CA GLY A 110 -6.21 -16.23 -3.52
C GLY A 110 -5.41 -16.09 -4.82
N LEU A 111 -4.91 -17.20 -5.37
CA LEU A 111 -4.19 -17.21 -6.66
C LEU A 111 -5.08 -16.71 -7.81
N MET A 112 -6.35 -17.11 -7.87
CA MET A 112 -7.30 -16.62 -8.89
C MET A 112 -7.51 -15.10 -8.79
N ARG A 113 -7.56 -14.53 -7.57
CA ARG A 113 -7.68 -13.07 -7.38
C ARG A 113 -6.41 -12.34 -7.78
N LEU A 114 -5.23 -12.89 -7.51
CA LEU A 114 -3.97 -12.31 -7.96
C LEU A 114 -3.87 -12.36 -9.49
N GLN A 115 -4.30 -13.47 -10.12
CA GLN A 115 -4.36 -13.56 -11.59
C GLN A 115 -5.35 -12.54 -12.18
N PHE A 116 -6.52 -12.34 -11.56
CA PHE A 116 -7.43 -11.26 -11.95
C PHE A 116 -6.72 -9.90 -11.97
N TRP A 117 -5.92 -9.58 -10.95
CA TRP A 117 -5.19 -8.30 -10.90
C TRP A 117 -4.09 -8.20 -11.95
N ARG A 118 -3.39 -9.31 -12.30
CA ARG A 118 -2.44 -9.32 -13.44
C ARG A 118 -3.14 -8.97 -14.75
N ASP A 119 -4.29 -9.59 -14.99
CA ASP A 119 -5.08 -9.36 -16.19
C ASP A 119 -5.66 -7.93 -16.20
N ALA A 120 -6.15 -7.45 -15.07
CA ALA A 120 -6.68 -6.10 -14.91
C ALA A 120 -5.60 -5.05 -15.18
N VAL A 121 -4.41 -5.20 -14.61
CA VAL A 121 -3.26 -4.31 -14.86
C VAL A 121 -2.88 -4.33 -16.34
N ALA A 122 -2.77 -5.51 -16.97
CA ALA A 122 -2.43 -5.62 -18.37
C ALA A 122 -3.46 -4.91 -19.28
N LYS A 123 -4.74 -5.09 -19.02
CA LYS A 123 -5.84 -4.42 -19.76
C LYS A 123 -5.85 -2.92 -19.52
N THR A 124 -5.61 -2.48 -18.27
CA THR A 124 -5.54 -1.05 -17.93
C THR A 124 -4.41 -0.36 -18.70
N LEU A 125 -3.23 -0.96 -18.73
CA LEU A 125 -2.08 -0.45 -19.48
C LEU A 125 -2.29 -0.44 -21.00
N SER A 126 -3.14 -1.33 -21.53
CA SER A 126 -3.51 -1.34 -22.96
C SER A 126 -4.69 -0.40 -23.29
N GLY A 127 -5.16 0.39 -22.32
CA GLY A 127 -6.27 1.35 -22.53
C GLY A 127 -7.67 0.73 -22.52
N SER A 128 -7.82 -0.51 -22.06
CA SER A 128 -9.09 -1.24 -21.99
C SER A 128 -9.37 -1.74 -20.58
N PRO A 129 -9.48 -0.85 -19.56
CA PRO A 129 -9.64 -1.25 -18.17
C PRO A 129 -10.91 -2.09 -17.96
N PRO A 130 -10.89 -3.10 -17.09
CA PRO A 130 -12.10 -3.79 -16.67
C PRO A 130 -13.00 -2.83 -15.88
N LYS A 131 -14.30 -3.17 -15.75
CA LYS A 131 -15.26 -2.42 -14.93
C LYS A 131 -15.02 -2.66 -13.43
N GLU A 132 -13.85 -2.25 -12.97
CA GLU A 132 -13.41 -2.31 -11.60
C GLU A 132 -12.91 -0.93 -11.21
N PRO A 133 -13.37 -0.34 -10.07
CA PRO A 133 -13.10 1.07 -9.76
C PRO A 133 -11.61 1.44 -9.72
N ILE A 134 -10.75 0.57 -9.18
CA ILE A 134 -9.31 0.83 -9.10
C ILE A 134 -8.69 0.85 -10.50
N ALA A 135 -9.07 -0.10 -11.37
CA ALA A 135 -8.58 -0.17 -12.74
C ALA A 135 -9.05 1.03 -13.58
N ILE A 136 -10.30 1.46 -13.41
CA ILE A 136 -10.86 2.65 -14.06
C ILE A 136 -10.10 3.91 -13.64
N LEU A 137 -9.89 4.09 -12.33
CA LEU A 137 -9.16 5.25 -11.81
C LEU A 137 -7.71 5.26 -12.26
N LEU A 138 -7.05 4.09 -12.24
CA LEU A 138 -5.67 3.93 -12.68
C LEU A 138 -5.53 4.27 -14.17
N ALA A 139 -6.44 3.78 -15.01
CA ALA A 139 -6.45 4.08 -16.45
C ALA A 139 -6.64 5.58 -16.71
N SER A 140 -7.60 6.23 -16.04
CA SER A 140 -7.82 7.67 -16.15
C SER A 140 -6.58 8.46 -15.74
N ALA A 141 -5.99 8.14 -14.57
CA ALA A 141 -4.81 8.80 -14.06
C ALA A 141 -3.59 8.64 -15.00
N MET A 142 -3.43 7.47 -15.61
CA MET A 142 -2.35 7.21 -16.57
C MET A 142 -2.55 7.97 -17.88
N SER A 143 -3.81 8.08 -18.36
CA SER A 143 -4.12 8.89 -19.52
C SER A 143 -3.78 10.36 -19.28
N ASP A 144 -4.18 10.90 -18.13
CA ASP A 144 -3.88 12.28 -17.74
C ASP A 144 -2.37 12.52 -17.58
N LEU A 145 -1.63 11.55 -17.03
CA LEU A 145 -0.17 11.61 -16.92
C LEU A 145 0.47 11.62 -18.30
N ASN A 146 0.07 10.71 -19.19
CA ASN A 146 0.60 10.60 -20.53
C ASN A 146 0.37 11.88 -21.34
N GLU A 147 -0.82 12.46 -21.27
CA GLU A 147 -1.16 13.71 -21.95
C GLU A 147 -0.31 14.88 -21.43
N ARG A 148 -0.25 15.08 -20.11
CA ARG A 148 0.46 16.20 -19.48
C ARG A 148 1.97 16.11 -19.62
N THR A 149 2.52 14.91 -19.62
CA THR A 149 3.97 14.68 -19.74
C THR A 149 4.40 14.42 -21.19
N GLN A 150 3.47 14.44 -22.14
CA GLN A 150 3.73 14.12 -23.56
C GLN A 150 4.41 12.74 -23.72
N GLY A 151 3.97 11.76 -22.93
CA GLY A 151 4.49 10.39 -22.97
C GLY A 151 5.77 10.15 -22.16
N ARG A 152 6.28 11.16 -21.45
CA ARG A 152 7.51 11.02 -20.63
C ARG A 152 7.29 10.23 -19.35
N ALA A 153 6.12 10.34 -18.69
CA ALA A 153 5.80 9.52 -17.53
C ALA A 153 5.53 8.07 -17.97
N ARG A 154 6.48 7.19 -17.78
CA ARG A 154 6.38 5.78 -18.16
C ARG A 154 6.10 4.92 -16.94
N ILE A 155 4.89 4.37 -16.87
CA ILE A 155 4.51 3.44 -15.80
C ILE A 155 4.85 2.02 -16.23
N SER A 156 5.82 1.42 -15.58
CA SER A 156 6.28 0.06 -15.90
C SER A 156 5.27 -1.00 -15.48
N LYS A 157 4.89 -1.87 -16.44
CA LYS A 157 4.12 -3.09 -16.17
C LYS A 157 4.89 -4.05 -15.28
N GLY A 158 6.20 -4.15 -15.45
CA GLY A 158 7.08 -5.02 -14.68
C GLY A 158 6.98 -4.70 -13.18
N TRP A 159 7.02 -3.44 -12.81
CA TRP A 159 6.89 -2.99 -11.41
C TRP A 159 5.54 -3.33 -10.79
N LEU A 160 4.44 -3.18 -11.53
CA LEU A 160 3.12 -3.59 -11.05
C LEU A 160 3.03 -5.11 -10.88
N ASN A 161 3.59 -5.88 -11.82
CA ASN A 161 3.65 -7.34 -11.72
C ASN A 161 4.58 -7.81 -10.60
N ARG A 162 5.72 -7.13 -10.36
CA ARG A 162 6.63 -7.42 -9.25
C ARG A 162 5.89 -7.37 -7.92
N MET A 163 5.06 -6.35 -7.73
CA MET A 163 4.24 -6.18 -6.52
C MET A 163 3.22 -7.32 -6.36
N ILE A 164 2.58 -7.74 -7.46
CA ILE A 164 1.61 -8.86 -7.45
C ILE A 164 2.34 -10.18 -7.16
N ASN A 165 3.50 -10.42 -7.78
CA ASN A 165 4.30 -11.63 -7.58
C ASN A 165 4.79 -11.76 -6.12
N ALA A 166 5.26 -10.65 -5.52
CA ALA A 166 5.67 -10.65 -4.12
C ALA A 166 4.51 -11.01 -3.17
N ARG A 167 3.30 -10.53 -3.47
CA ARG A 167 2.09 -10.90 -2.71
C ARG A 167 1.66 -12.35 -2.92
N GLU A 168 1.93 -12.91 -4.10
CA GLU A 168 1.68 -14.33 -4.36
C GLU A 168 2.61 -15.24 -3.56
N GLN A 169 3.90 -14.91 -3.52
CA GLN A 169 4.90 -15.66 -2.76
C GLN A 169 4.62 -15.68 -1.26
N THR A 170 3.94 -14.66 -0.72
CA THR A 170 3.60 -14.53 0.70
C THR A 170 2.12 -14.82 1.00
N LEU A 171 1.40 -15.43 0.07
CA LEU A 171 -0.05 -15.65 0.19
C LEU A 171 -0.44 -16.58 1.36
N THR A 172 0.46 -17.49 1.74
CA THR A 172 0.32 -18.44 2.84
C THR A 172 0.71 -17.87 4.21
N ASN A 173 1.29 -16.65 4.24
CA ASN A 173 1.87 -16.05 5.44
C ASN A 173 3.01 -16.86 6.07
N ASP A 174 3.74 -17.64 5.27
CA ASP A 174 4.93 -18.34 5.74
C ASP A 174 5.97 -17.34 6.28
N PRO A 175 6.73 -17.71 7.33
CA PRO A 175 7.78 -16.85 7.85
C PRO A 175 8.87 -16.62 6.80
N TYR A 176 9.49 -15.44 6.83
CA TYR A 176 10.62 -15.12 5.93
C TYR A 176 11.83 -15.97 6.35
N THR A 177 12.64 -16.42 5.38
CA THR A 177 13.81 -17.26 5.68
C THR A 177 14.88 -16.49 6.47
N ASN A 178 15.04 -15.20 6.20
CA ASN A 178 16.00 -14.30 6.86
C ASN A 178 15.58 -12.83 6.69
N ILE A 179 16.35 -11.92 7.32
CA ILE A 179 16.10 -10.47 7.19
C ILE A 179 16.18 -10.01 5.73
N ALA A 180 17.11 -10.53 4.93
CA ALA A 180 17.27 -10.13 3.53
C ALA A 180 16.02 -10.50 2.70
N ALA A 181 15.39 -11.65 2.97
CA ALA A 181 14.14 -12.05 2.32
C ALA A 181 12.98 -11.10 2.68
N LEU A 182 12.92 -10.63 3.93
CA LEU A 182 11.95 -9.63 4.37
C LEU A 182 12.21 -8.27 3.67
N GLU A 183 13.48 -7.86 3.54
CA GLU A 183 13.86 -6.64 2.81
C GLU A 183 13.52 -6.75 1.31
N SER A 184 13.78 -7.88 0.68
CA SER A 184 13.42 -8.12 -0.71
C SER A 184 11.89 -8.06 -0.93
N TYR A 185 11.11 -8.60 0.00
CA TYR A 185 9.65 -8.42 -0.01
C TYR A 185 9.25 -6.95 0.13
N ALA A 186 9.86 -6.21 1.07
CA ALA A 186 9.60 -4.79 1.28
C ALA A 186 9.97 -3.96 0.04
N GLU A 187 11.10 -4.26 -0.59
CA GLU A 187 11.56 -3.66 -1.85
C GLU A 187 10.56 -3.94 -2.97
N SER A 188 10.14 -5.19 -3.14
CA SER A 188 9.22 -5.60 -4.20
C SER A 188 7.79 -5.08 -4.01
N THR A 189 7.43 -4.59 -2.82
CA THR A 189 6.09 -4.08 -2.51
C THR A 189 6.11 -2.59 -2.19
N TYR A 190 6.69 -2.19 -1.08
CA TYR A 190 6.62 -0.81 -0.58
C TYR A 190 7.56 0.15 -1.32
N SER A 191 8.80 -0.26 -1.64
CA SER A 191 9.68 0.56 -2.48
C SER A 191 9.10 0.71 -3.88
N THR A 192 8.56 -0.37 -4.44
CA THR A 192 7.90 -0.36 -5.76
C THR A 192 6.74 0.66 -5.82
N LEU A 193 5.96 0.83 -4.76
CA LEU A 193 4.92 1.87 -4.69
C LEU A 193 5.52 3.29 -4.78
N LEU A 194 6.66 3.52 -4.16
CA LEU A 194 7.35 4.81 -4.21
C LEU A 194 7.94 5.04 -5.61
N TYR A 195 8.59 4.04 -6.19
CA TYR A 195 9.13 4.12 -7.56
C TYR A 195 8.05 4.42 -8.59
N LEU A 196 6.91 3.72 -8.54
CA LEU A 196 5.78 4.00 -9.41
C LEU A 196 5.21 5.41 -9.20
N THR A 197 5.24 5.93 -7.96
CA THR A 197 4.83 7.30 -7.70
C THR A 197 5.83 8.32 -8.23
N LEU A 198 7.14 8.04 -8.12
CA LEU A 198 8.22 8.85 -8.68
C LEU A 198 8.16 8.86 -10.21
N SER A 199 7.89 7.73 -10.86
CA SER A 199 7.76 7.67 -12.33
C SER A 199 6.56 8.45 -12.88
N ALA A 200 5.59 8.83 -12.04
CA ALA A 200 4.57 9.81 -12.39
C ALA A 200 5.06 11.27 -12.37
N LEU A 201 6.27 11.52 -11.86
CA LEU A 201 6.97 12.80 -11.86
C LEU A 201 8.20 12.62 -12.77
N PRO A 202 8.35 13.40 -13.86
CA PRO A 202 9.53 13.31 -14.72
C PRO A 202 10.79 13.53 -13.89
N MET A 203 11.62 12.49 -13.77
CA MET A 203 12.88 12.47 -13.02
C MET A 203 14.03 12.21 -13.96
N THR A 204 15.21 12.67 -13.61
CA THR A 204 16.43 12.54 -14.43
C THR A 204 17.56 11.79 -13.72
N SER A 205 17.46 11.63 -12.39
CA SER A 205 18.49 10.94 -11.61
C SER A 205 17.92 9.81 -10.77
N VAL A 206 18.77 8.83 -10.48
CA VAL A 206 18.47 7.67 -9.61
C VAL A 206 18.43 8.03 -8.12
N THR A 207 18.84 9.26 -7.75
CA THR A 207 18.98 9.66 -6.34
C THR A 207 17.65 9.58 -5.58
N ALA A 208 16.56 10.02 -6.24
CA ALA A 208 15.22 9.94 -5.62
C ALA A 208 14.78 8.48 -5.43
N ASP A 209 15.11 7.58 -6.36
CA ASP A 209 14.81 6.14 -6.24
C ASP A 209 15.62 5.50 -5.12
N HIS A 210 16.89 5.88 -4.99
CA HIS A 210 17.74 5.41 -3.90
C HIS A 210 17.15 5.76 -2.52
N VAL A 211 16.75 7.03 -2.34
CA VAL A 211 16.02 7.46 -1.12
C VAL A 211 14.73 6.67 -0.94
N ALA A 212 13.96 6.46 -2.03
CA ALA A 212 12.70 5.73 -2.01
C ALA A 212 12.88 4.25 -1.65
N SER A 213 13.98 3.60 -2.09
CA SER A 213 14.31 2.22 -1.72
C SER A 213 14.39 2.06 -0.21
N HIS A 214 15.23 2.84 0.45
CA HIS A 214 15.39 2.76 1.90
C HIS A 214 14.09 3.09 2.65
N ILE A 215 13.33 4.09 2.21
CA ILE A 215 12.02 4.42 2.83
C ILE A 215 11.04 3.27 2.64
N GLY A 216 11.00 2.67 1.47
CA GLY A 216 10.13 1.53 1.17
C GLY A 216 10.49 0.30 1.98
N LYS A 217 11.79 -0.04 2.09
CA LYS A 217 12.26 -1.14 2.95
C LYS A 217 11.84 -0.92 4.40
N ALA A 218 12.10 0.26 4.96
CA ALA A 218 11.67 0.60 6.32
C ALA A 218 10.15 0.48 6.50
N ALA A 219 9.37 1.04 5.58
CA ALA A 219 7.92 1.02 5.65
C ALA A 219 7.34 -0.40 5.48
N GLY A 220 7.94 -1.23 4.64
CA GLY A 220 7.56 -2.61 4.42
C GLY A 220 7.85 -3.49 5.64
N ILE A 221 9.04 -3.38 6.22
CA ILE A 221 9.39 -4.07 7.47
C ILE A 221 8.43 -3.68 8.60
N ALA A 222 8.20 -2.37 8.79
CA ALA A 222 7.26 -1.89 9.80
C ALA A 222 5.82 -2.35 9.53
N ALA A 223 5.42 -2.52 8.28
CA ALA A 223 4.09 -3.02 7.93
C ALA A 223 3.94 -4.51 8.27
N VAL A 224 4.98 -5.34 8.03
CA VAL A 224 4.99 -6.76 8.43
C VAL A 224 4.91 -6.88 9.94
N LEU A 225 5.72 -6.13 10.69
CA LEU A 225 5.65 -6.10 12.16
C LEU A 225 4.26 -5.70 12.64
N ARG A 226 3.67 -4.64 12.07
CA ARG A 226 2.32 -4.17 12.43
C ARG A 226 1.24 -5.21 12.15
N GLY A 227 1.43 -6.02 11.12
CA GLY A 227 0.53 -7.11 10.72
C GLY A 227 0.66 -8.36 11.58
N LEU A 228 1.80 -8.57 12.26
CA LEU A 228 2.10 -9.78 12.99
C LEU A 228 1.00 -10.20 13.99
N PRO A 229 0.45 -9.31 14.84
CA PRO A 229 -0.62 -9.70 15.75
C PRO A 229 -1.89 -10.19 15.06
N LEU A 230 -2.20 -9.66 13.87
CA LEU A 230 -3.38 -10.01 13.10
C LEU A 230 -3.20 -11.35 12.36
N VAL A 231 -1.97 -11.62 11.91
CA VAL A 231 -1.62 -12.89 11.24
C VAL A 231 -1.46 -14.01 12.26
N ALA A 232 -0.84 -13.74 13.42
CA ALA A 232 -0.67 -14.73 14.49
C ALA A 232 -2.01 -15.15 15.10
N PHE A 233 -2.95 -14.22 15.26
CA PHE A 233 -4.25 -14.47 15.84
C PHE A 233 -5.38 -14.02 14.91
N PRO A 234 -5.59 -14.72 13.78
CA PRO A 234 -6.64 -14.37 12.84
C PRO A 234 -8.01 -14.45 13.52
N ALA A 235 -8.84 -13.42 13.35
CA ALA A 235 -10.19 -13.43 13.87
C ALA A 235 -10.95 -14.62 13.28
N ALA A 236 -11.58 -15.42 14.13
CA ALA A 236 -12.44 -16.51 13.67
C ALA A 236 -13.47 -15.93 12.71
N SER A 237 -13.51 -16.44 11.48
CA SER A 237 -14.52 -16.06 10.50
C SER A 237 -15.88 -16.21 11.16
N SER A 238 -16.64 -15.12 11.29
CA SER A 238 -17.98 -15.13 11.83
C SER A 238 -18.87 -15.91 10.85
N GLN A 239 -18.89 -17.25 10.99
CA GLN A 239 -19.89 -18.08 10.36
C GLN A 239 -21.24 -17.65 10.93
N ARG A 240 -22.15 -17.25 10.05
CA ARG A 240 -23.54 -17.00 10.42
C ARG A 240 -24.09 -18.28 11.05
N PRO A 241 -24.72 -18.22 12.24
CA PRO A 241 -25.30 -19.39 12.89
C PRO A 241 -26.34 -20.15 12.05
N ASP A 242 -26.87 -19.48 11.01
CA ASP A 242 -28.02 -19.99 10.23
C ASP A 242 -27.65 -21.01 9.13
N GLN A 243 -26.37 -21.39 8.95
CA GLN A 243 -25.95 -22.39 7.95
C GLN A 243 -25.38 -23.68 8.56
N ALA A 244 -25.71 -24.00 9.78
CA ALA A 244 -25.30 -25.24 10.45
C ALA A 244 -25.95 -26.52 9.91
N GLY A 245 -26.66 -26.45 8.78
CA GLY A 245 -27.44 -27.58 8.23
C GLY A 245 -26.92 -28.24 6.96
N SER A 246 -25.83 -27.77 6.35
CA SER A 246 -25.28 -28.38 5.14
C SER A 246 -23.92 -28.99 5.43
N GLY A 247 -23.85 -30.33 5.42
CA GLY A 247 -22.65 -31.12 5.69
C GLY A 247 -21.53 -31.01 4.65
N MET A 248 -21.26 -29.82 4.16
CA MET A 248 -20.13 -29.51 3.31
C MET A 248 -19.02 -28.93 4.19
N MET A 249 -17.85 -29.54 4.19
CA MET A 249 -16.62 -29.29 4.91
C MET A 249 -16.52 -27.83 5.38
N ALA A 250 -16.58 -27.64 6.71
CA ALA A 250 -16.26 -26.37 7.36
C ALA A 250 -14.89 -25.92 6.86
N GLY A 251 -14.84 -24.80 6.14
CA GLY A 251 -13.59 -24.17 5.78
C GLY A 251 -12.78 -23.98 7.07
N GLY A 252 -11.63 -24.68 7.17
CA GLY A 252 -10.82 -24.71 8.37
C GLY A 252 -10.52 -23.29 8.86
N ALA A 253 -10.59 -23.07 10.16
CA ALA A 253 -10.11 -21.83 10.75
C ALA A 253 -8.69 -21.56 10.22
N LYS A 254 -8.43 -20.36 9.71
CA LYS A 254 -7.07 -20.01 9.25
C LYS A 254 -6.11 -20.22 10.42
N GLN A 255 -5.10 -21.05 10.18
CA GLN A 255 -4.02 -21.24 11.15
C GLN A 255 -3.25 -19.93 11.28
N GLY A 256 -2.97 -19.51 12.50
CA GLY A 256 -2.09 -18.38 12.76
C GLY A 256 -0.68 -18.67 12.27
N ALA A 257 0.08 -17.64 11.93
CA ALA A 257 1.49 -17.74 11.54
C ALA A 257 2.30 -16.58 12.14
N VAL A 258 3.58 -16.85 12.42
CA VAL A 258 4.53 -15.83 12.89
C VAL A 258 5.42 -15.43 11.73
N THR A 259 5.15 -14.27 11.12
CA THR A 259 5.82 -13.77 9.91
C THR A 259 7.17 -13.08 10.18
N LEU A 260 7.84 -13.40 11.29
CA LEU A 260 9.21 -12.94 11.58
C LEU A 260 10.24 -13.77 10.79
N PRO A 261 11.42 -13.20 10.50
CA PRO A 261 12.50 -13.95 9.87
C PRO A 261 12.98 -15.12 10.75
N LEU A 262 13.13 -16.30 10.15
CA LEU A 262 13.50 -17.53 10.85
C LEU A 262 14.88 -17.45 11.50
N ASP A 263 15.84 -16.80 10.85
CA ASP A 263 17.19 -16.58 11.41
C ASP A 263 17.14 -15.73 12.68
N VAL A 264 16.32 -14.67 12.69
CA VAL A 264 16.11 -13.81 13.86
C VAL A 264 15.38 -14.56 14.97
N MET A 265 14.33 -15.32 14.63
CA MET A 265 13.62 -16.16 15.62
C MET A 265 14.55 -17.19 16.25
N ALA A 266 15.37 -17.85 15.44
CA ALA A 266 16.35 -18.83 15.94
C ALA A 266 17.40 -18.19 16.85
N GLN A 267 17.91 -17.01 16.48
CA GLN A 267 18.89 -16.26 17.28
C GLN A 267 18.31 -15.81 18.64
N ALA A 268 17.06 -15.35 18.65
CA ALA A 268 16.37 -14.90 19.86
C ALA A 268 15.74 -16.06 20.66
N GLY A 269 15.78 -17.30 20.14
CA GLY A 269 15.19 -18.46 20.80
C GLY A 269 13.67 -18.49 20.77
N VAL A 270 13.03 -17.76 19.84
CA VAL A 270 11.57 -17.71 19.68
C VAL A 270 11.06 -19.00 19.05
N LYS A 271 10.05 -19.60 19.70
CA LYS A 271 9.29 -20.73 19.14
C LYS A 271 7.89 -20.25 18.78
N GLU A 272 7.44 -20.58 17.58
CA GLU A 272 6.11 -20.20 17.10
C GLU A 272 5.00 -20.70 18.04
N GLU A 273 5.13 -21.93 18.56
CA GLU A 273 4.17 -22.48 19.52
C GLU A 273 4.07 -21.63 20.80
N ASP A 274 5.20 -21.10 21.31
CA ASP A 274 5.20 -20.24 22.48
C ASP A 274 4.50 -18.90 22.18
N VAL A 275 4.64 -18.37 20.98
CA VAL A 275 3.91 -17.15 20.57
C VAL A 275 2.40 -17.40 20.58
N PHE A 276 1.92 -18.53 20.05
CA PHE A 276 0.49 -18.85 20.07
C PHE A 276 -0.05 -19.10 21.47
N ARG A 277 0.75 -19.65 22.35
CA ARG A 277 0.35 -20.00 23.72
C ARG A 277 0.46 -18.86 24.70
N LEU A 278 1.52 -18.06 24.61
CA LEU A 278 1.91 -17.04 25.60
C LEU A 278 1.70 -15.59 25.06
N GLY A 279 1.54 -15.43 23.77
CA GLY A 279 1.39 -14.09 23.15
C GLY A 279 2.61 -13.22 23.39
N ALA A 280 2.41 -12.05 24.01
CA ALA A 280 3.46 -11.08 24.32
C ALA A 280 4.54 -11.60 25.27
N GLU A 281 4.23 -12.63 26.07
CA GLU A 281 5.14 -13.22 27.06
C GLU A 281 5.98 -14.38 26.48
N ALA A 282 5.92 -14.61 25.16
CA ALA A 282 6.73 -15.63 24.51
C ALA A 282 8.22 -15.28 24.64
N PRO A 283 9.06 -16.24 25.12
CA PRO A 283 10.49 -16.00 25.33
C PRO A 283 11.17 -15.55 24.03
N GLY A 284 12.01 -14.50 24.11
CA GLY A 284 12.79 -13.96 22.99
C GLY A 284 11.99 -13.15 21.96
N LEU A 285 10.65 -13.10 22.05
CA LEU A 285 9.83 -12.45 21.02
C LEU A 285 10.13 -10.94 20.95
N ARG A 286 10.29 -10.26 22.07
CA ARG A 286 10.62 -8.82 22.08
C ARG A 286 12.00 -8.56 21.48
N ASP A 287 12.97 -9.44 21.72
CA ASP A 287 14.33 -9.33 21.16
C ASP A 287 14.30 -9.55 19.64
N ALA A 288 13.49 -10.50 19.16
CA ALA A 288 13.29 -10.71 17.72
C ALA A 288 12.61 -9.50 17.06
N VAL A 289 11.56 -8.95 17.68
CA VAL A 289 10.89 -7.74 17.20
C VAL A 289 11.83 -6.54 17.22
N PHE A 290 12.62 -6.36 18.28
CA PHE A 290 13.66 -5.33 18.40
C PHE A 290 14.65 -5.41 17.22
N THR A 291 15.19 -6.61 16.95
CA THR A 291 16.16 -6.82 15.86
C THR A 291 15.58 -6.41 14.51
N VAL A 292 14.35 -6.83 14.20
CA VAL A 292 13.68 -6.49 12.95
C VAL A 292 13.32 -5.00 12.89
N ALA A 293 12.87 -4.39 13.98
CA ALA A 293 12.56 -2.97 14.07
C ALA A 293 13.81 -2.09 13.93
N THR A 294 14.94 -2.52 14.51
CA THR A 294 16.24 -1.84 14.35
C THR A 294 16.63 -1.77 12.88
N ARG A 295 16.46 -2.86 12.12
CA ARG A 295 16.75 -2.86 10.69
C ARG A 295 15.90 -1.84 9.91
N ALA A 296 14.63 -1.68 10.27
CA ALA A 296 13.78 -0.62 9.69
C ALA A 296 14.27 0.79 10.06
N SER A 297 14.72 0.97 11.30
CA SER A 297 15.30 2.24 11.77
C SER A 297 16.61 2.58 11.07
N ASP A 298 17.48 1.59 10.81
CA ASP A 298 18.74 1.77 10.07
C ASP A 298 18.48 2.33 8.68
N HIS A 299 17.49 1.81 7.97
CA HIS A 299 17.09 2.37 6.67
C HIS A 299 16.65 3.84 6.78
N LEU A 300 15.89 4.22 7.80
CA LEU A 300 15.49 5.62 8.00
C LEU A 300 16.67 6.53 8.38
N ILE A 301 17.64 6.03 9.14
CA ILE A 301 18.89 6.73 9.45
C ILE A 301 19.71 6.95 8.18
N THR A 302 19.82 5.91 7.35
CA THR A 302 20.47 6.02 6.01
C THR A 302 19.83 7.12 5.17
N VAL A 303 18.50 7.16 5.09
CA VAL A 303 17.79 8.25 4.38
C VAL A 303 18.14 9.63 4.93
N GLN A 304 18.20 9.80 6.25
CA GLN A 304 18.59 11.08 6.85
C GLN A 304 20.01 11.48 6.47
N GLN A 305 20.93 10.51 6.48
CA GLN A 305 22.32 10.74 6.09
C GLN A 305 22.43 11.12 4.61
N MET A 306 21.72 10.40 3.72
CA MET A 306 21.68 10.70 2.28
C MET A 306 21.18 12.13 2.03
N LEU A 307 20.06 12.53 2.65
CA LEU A 307 19.51 13.87 2.52
C LEU A 307 20.44 14.94 3.10
N SER A 308 21.18 14.63 4.17
CA SER A 308 22.18 15.53 4.75
C SER A 308 23.37 15.72 3.81
N ASN A 309 23.89 14.64 3.22
CA ASN A 309 25.00 14.66 2.27
C ASN A 309 24.62 15.46 1.01
N LEU A 310 23.43 15.23 0.44
CA LEU A 310 22.94 15.99 -0.71
C LEU A 310 22.87 17.50 -0.44
N ARG A 311 22.42 17.91 0.75
CA ARG A 311 22.40 19.32 1.15
C ARG A 311 23.78 19.93 1.33
N ALA A 312 24.74 19.11 1.72
CA ALA A 312 26.14 19.51 1.81
C ALA A 312 26.85 19.54 0.44
N GLY A 313 26.13 19.23 -0.65
CA GLY A 313 26.72 19.11 -1.99
C GLY A 313 27.63 17.90 -2.17
N GLN A 314 27.44 16.88 -1.32
CA GLN A 314 28.16 15.62 -1.36
C GLN A 314 27.32 14.54 -2.06
N ASP A 315 27.95 13.46 -2.49
CA ASP A 315 27.26 12.27 -3.00
C ASP A 315 26.51 11.57 -1.88
N VAL A 316 25.50 10.72 -2.25
CA VAL A 316 24.66 9.99 -1.29
C VAL A 316 25.44 9.02 -0.39
N GLY A 317 26.66 8.65 -0.75
CA GLY A 317 27.61 7.95 0.10
C GLY A 317 27.76 6.46 -0.16
N HIS A 318 26.92 5.84 -0.99
CA HIS A 318 27.04 4.45 -1.43
C HIS A 318 26.30 4.25 -2.75
N GLU A 319 26.66 3.18 -3.47
CA GLU A 319 26.04 2.84 -4.75
C GLU A 319 24.62 2.31 -4.54
N PHE A 320 23.77 2.59 -5.52
CA PHE A 320 22.40 2.10 -5.57
C PHE A 320 22.30 0.91 -6.52
N GLU A 321 22.04 -0.25 -5.96
CA GLU A 321 21.77 -1.46 -6.73
C GLU A 321 20.27 -1.71 -6.78
N HIS A 322 19.70 -1.69 -7.98
CA HIS A 322 18.34 -2.17 -8.18
C HIS A 322 18.30 -3.69 -8.13
N GLU A 323 17.52 -4.25 -7.22
CA GLU A 323 17.16 -5.66 -7.29
C GLU A 323 16.14 -5.87 -8.41
N GLY A 324 16.60 -6.26 -9.59
CA GLY A 324 15.77 -6.59 -10.75
C GLY A 324 16.24 -5.96 -12.06
N GLU A 325 15.92 -6.63 -13.17
CA GLU A 325 16.38 -6.27 -14.52
C GLU A 325 15.71 -5.01 -15.11
N GLU A 326 14.57 -4.56 -14.54
CA GLU A 326 13.81 -3.40 -15.03
C GLU A 326 14.08 -2.17 -14.14
N GLY A 327 15.19 -1.51 -14.37
CA GLY A 327 15.43 -0.18 -13.79
C GLY A 327 14.44 0.88 -14.33
N HIS A 328 14.36 2.04 -13.67
CA HIS A 328 13.69 3.19 -14.25
C HIS A 328 14.34 3.56 -15.58
N GLN A 329 13.51 3.76 -16.61
CA GLN A 329 13.98 4.41 -17.84
C GLN A 329 13.93 5.92 -17.57
N TYR A 330 15.11 6.49 -17.34
CA TYR A 330 15.25 7.94 -17.25
C TYR A 330 15.21 8.56 -18.64
N ASP A 331 14.67 9.78 -18.71
CA ASP A 331 14.68 10.54 -19.96
C ASP A 331 16.13 10.78 -20.39
N THR A 332 16.41 10.48 -21.66
CA THR A 332 17.70 10.83 -22.24
C THR A 332 17.80 12.34 -22.38
N ASP A 333 19.04 12.90 -22.34
CA ASP A 333 19.31 14.34 -22.44
C ASP A 333 18.64 15.06 -23.63
N GLN A 334 18.18 14.32 -24.63
CA GLN A 334 17.53 14.87 -25.83
C GLN A 334 16.08 15.29 -25.59
N ASP A 335 15.39 14.67 -24.61
CA ASP A 335 13.96 14.86 -24.35
C ASP A 335 13.68 15.85 -23.20
N LEU A 336 14.73 16.34 -22.52
CA LEU A 336 14.58 17.23 -21.37
C LEU A 336 14.34 18.69 -21.77
N SER A 337 13.41 19.36 -21.06
CA SER A 337 13.28 20.80 -21.15
C SER A 337 14.56 21.49 -20.64
N ARG A 338 14.79 22.75 -21.07
CA ARG A 338 15.98 23.51 -20.68
C ARG A 338 16.10 23.71 -19.16
N GLU A 339 14.96 23.73 -18.45
CA GLU A 339 14.89 23.86 -16.99
C GLU A 339 15.32 22.53 -16.31
N GLN A 340 14.89 21.40 -16.83
CA GLN A 340 15.24 20.07 -16.29
C GLN A 340 16.73 19.71 -16.50
N LYS A 341 17.37 20.22 -17.56
CA LYS A 341 18.81 19.99 -17.81
C LYS A 341 19.73 20.61 -16.75
N ASN A 342 19.23 21.59 -15.99
CA ASN A 342 19.99 22.29 -14.95
C ASN A 342 19.53 21.91 -13.53
N GLU A 343 18.59 20.98 -13.37
CA GLU A 343 18.08 20.56 -12.07
C GLU A 343 19.13 19.69 -11.36
N THR A 344 19.45 20.04 -10.13
CA THR A 344 20.37 19.24 -9.32
C THR A 344 19.64 18.02 -8.72
N PRO A 345 20.35 16.95 -8.33
CA PRO A 345 19.74 15.81 -7.60
C PRO A 345 18.97 16.25 -6.35
N LEU A 346 19.44 17.30 -5.67
CA LEU A 346 18.75 17.87 -4.51
C LEU A 346 17.42 18.55 -4.91
N ASP A 347 17.38 19.24 -6.05
CA ASP A 347 16.15 19.89 -6.53
C ASP A 347 15.10 18.86 -6.90
N GLU A 348 15.50 17.75 -7.57
CA GLU A 348 14.63 16.62 -7.87
C GLU A 348 14.06 15.97 -6.59
N VAL A 349 14.92 15.70 -5.61
CA VAL A 349 14.52 15.16 -4.31
C VAL A 349 13.55 16.12 -3.60
N ASN A 350 13.80 17.43 -3.63
CA ASN A 350 12.92 18.42 -3.03
C ASN A 350 11.55 18.51 -3.74
N ARG A 351 11.53 18.37 -5.07
CA ARG A 351 10.31 18.35 -5.89
C ARG A 351 9.47 17.09 -5.58
N ALA A 352 10.13 15.95 -5.44
CA ALA A 352 9.52 14.68 -5.13
C ALA A 352 9.27 14.45 -3.63
N PHE A 353 9.61 15.41 -2.75
CA PHE A 353 9.65 15.20 -1.30
C PHE A 353 8.34 14.66 -0.70
N GLY A 354 7.19 14.99 -1.30
CA GLY A 354 5.89 14.44 -0.89
C GLY A 354 5.80 12.92 -1.01
N VAL A 355 6.55 12.31 -1.94
CA VAL A 355 6.58 10.85 -2.11
C VAL A 355 7.29 10.16 -0.94
N PHE A 356 8.20 10.85 -0.25
CA PHE A 356 8.99 10.34 0.87
C PHE A 356 8.29 10.42 2.23
N MET A 357 7.10 11.02 2.30
CA MET A 357 6.34 11.17 3.55
C MET A 357 6.01 9.89 4.30
N PRO A 358 5.92 8.68 3.67
CA PRO A 358 5.79 7.44 4.42
C PRO A 358 6.87 7.21 5.48
N ALA A 359 8.09 7.78 5.31
CA ALA A 359 9.15 7.75 6.31
C ALA A 359 8.70 8.34 7.66
N VAL A 360 7.92 9.44 7.63
CA VAL A 360 7.42 10.08 8.85
C VAL A 360 6.46 9.17 9.60
N GLY A 361 5.51 8.53 8.87
CA GLY A 361 4.57 7.60 9.47
C GLY A 361 5.26 6.36 10.03
N THR A 362 6.27 5.86 9.33
CA THR A 362 7.07 4.71 9.75
C THR A 362 7.87 5.02 11.03
N ARG A 363 8.55 6.17 11.08
CA ARG A 363 9.27 6.63 12.29
C ARG A 363 8.35 6.75 13.49
N LEU A 364 7.22 7.44 13.34
CA LEU A 364 6.25 7.59 14.43
C LEU A 364 5.74 6.25 14.97
N TRP A 365 5.61 5.25 14.10
CA TRP A 365 5.18 3.92 14.53
C TRP A 365 6.32 3.17 15.24
N LEU A 366 7.56 3.24 14.74
CA LEU A 366 8.73 2.65 15.36
C LEU A 366 9.00 3.26 16.75
N ASP A 367 8.92 4.59 16.87
CA ASP A 367 9.05 5.30 18.16
C ASP A 367 8.00 4.81 19.18
N ARG A 368 6.78 4.53 18.73
CA ARG A 368 5.74 3.95 19.60
C ARG A 368 6.03 2.51 19.98
N LEU A 369 6.55 1.70 19.04
CA LEU A 369 6.95 0.32 19.32
C LEU A 369 8.07 0.28 20.37
N GLU A 370 9.06 1.16 20.25
CA GLU A 370 10.10 1.33 21.25
C GLU A 370 9.53 1.75 22.62
N SER A 371 8.58 2.69 22.65
CA SER A 371 7.97 3.17 23.89
C SER A 371 7.19 2.12 24.68
N VAL A 372 6.83 1.00 24.05
CA VAL A 372 6.17 -0.16 24.67
C VAL A 372 7.11 -1.37 24.81
N ASP A 373 8.43 -1.13 24.76
CA ASP A 373 9.45 -2.16 24.93
C ASP A 373 9.28 -3.32 23.93
N PHE A 374 9.05 -2.98 22.69
CA PHE A 374 8.88 -3.91 21.56
C PHE A 374 7.78 -4.97 21.76
N ASP A 375 6.85 -4.74 22.69
CA ASP A 375 5.66 -5.56 22.87
C ASP A 375 4.68 -5.30 21.70
N ILE A 376 4.80 -6.09 20.65
CA ILE A 376 4.05 -5.94 19.38
C ILE A 376 2.54 -6.14 19.56
N PHE A 377 2.09 -6.79 20.65
CA PHE A 377 0.68 -7.06 20.91
C PHE A 377 -0.05 -5.91 21.61
N ARG A 378 0.63 -4.81 21.90
CA ARG A 378 0.01 -3.64 22.51
C ARG A 378 -1.05 -3.01 21.60
N PRO A 379 -2.28 -2.83 22.10
CA PRO A 379 -3.37 -2.27 21.31
C PRO A 379 -3.12 -0.82 20.86
N GLU A 380 -2.24 -0.10 21.52
CA GLU A 380 -1.82 1.25 21.16
C GLU A 380 -1.18 1.31 19.77
N LEU A 381 -0.47 0.24 19.37
CA LEU A 381 0.22 0.13 18.07
C LEU A 381 -0.74 0.01 16.89
N LEU A 382 -1.98 -0.46 17.12
CA LEU A 382 -3.02 -0.58 16.10
C LEU A 382 -3.77 0.73 15.84
N ARG A 383 -3.62 1.73 16.70
CA ARG A 383 -4.30 3.01 16.57
C ARG A 383 -3.59 3.91 15.56
N SER A 384 -4.36 4.66 14.78
CA SER A 384 -3.83 5.72 13.92
C SER A 384 -3.14 6.79 14.78
N ASP A 385 -1.97 7.24 14.32
CA ASP A 385 -1.25 8.31 15.01
C ASP A 385 -1.86 9.67 14.64
N TRP A 386 -2.42 10.35 15.63
CA TRP A 386 -3.01 11.68 15.45
C TRP A 386 -1.95 12.77 15.17
N LYS A 387 -0.68 12.51 15.51
CA LYS A 387 0.44 13.43 15.26
C LYS A 387 0.89 13.41 13.80
N LEU A 388 0.51 12.37 13.04
CA LEU A 388 0.98 12.19 11.66
C LEU A 388 0.75 13.41 10.76
N PRO A 389 -0.46 14.01 10.69
CA PRO A 389 -0.67 15.16 9.81
C PRO A 389 0.25 16.33 10.14
N TRP A 390 0.42 16.63 11.43
CA TRP A 390 1.26 17.71 11.90
C TRP A 390 2.75 17.45 11.65
N LYS A 391 3.23 16.26 12.02
CA LYS A 391 4.62 15.86 11.80
C LYS A 391 4.96 15.84 10.30
N ALA A 392 4.07 15.30 9.47
CA ALA A 392 4.23 15.30 8.03
C ALA A 392 4.28 16.73 7.45
N TYR A 393 3.41 17.64 7.92
CA TYR A 393 3.44 19.03 7.50
C TYR A 393 4.78 19.71 7.85
N MET A 394 5.28 19.52 9.07
CA MET A 394 6.56 20.08 9.50
C MET A 394 7.74 19.50 8.70
N SER A 395 7.73 18.20 8.47
CA SER A 395 8.72 17.48 7.66
C SER A 395 8.71 17.97 6.21
N PHE A 396 7.52 18.09 5.62
CA PHE A 396 7.36 18.55 4.24
C PHE A 396 7.82 19.98 4.05
N THR A 397 7.48 20.90 4.97
CA THR A 397 7.88 22.33 4.88
C THR A 397 9.37 22.53 5.06
N ARG A 398 10.00 21.75 5.96
CA ARG A 398 11.43 21.83 6.23
C ARG A 398 12.27 20.97 5.28
N LYS A 399 11.63 20.11 4.49
CA LYS A 399 12.28 19.10 3.65
C LYS A 399 13.19 18.15 4.43
N THR A 400 12.85 17.85 5.70
CA THR A 400 13.62 16.97 6.62
C THR A 400 12.78 15.79 7.04
N LEU A 401 13.39 14.59 7.18
CA LEU A 401 12.76 13.37 7.65
C LEU A 401 13.26 12.97 9.03
#